data_4859ab6b477e43f63327a85b51c5478a
#
_entry.id   4859ab6b477e43f63327a85b51c5478a
#
_cell.length_a   1.000
_cell.length_b   1.000
_cell.length_c   1.000
_cell.angle_alpha   90.00
_cell.angle_beta   90.00
_cell.angle_gamma   90.00
#
_symmetry.space_group_name_H-M   'P 1'
#
loop_
_entity.id
_entity.type
_entity.pdbx_description
1 polymer ?
#
loop_
_entity_poly.entity_id
_entity_poly.type
_entity_poly.pdbx_seq_one_letter_code
_entity_poly.pdbx_strand_id
1 'polypeptide(L)' 'MTDPTGLATAASGQDPRVGLRAALALRRLAESLEALQVANARKLGWSWQEIAESLEVSKQAVHKKYAHLRGE' A
#
# COMPACT_ATOMS: atom_id res chain seq x y z
N MET A 1 15.60 -11.52 -2.96
CA MET A 1 14.58 -10.50 -2.67
C MET A 1 15.18 -9.38 -1.84
N THR A 2 14.87 -8.14 -2.18
CA THR A 2 15.39 -6.98 -1.46
C THR A 2 14.52 -6.69 -0.25
N ASP A 3 15.12 -6.55 0.92
CA ASP A 3 14.35 -6.24 2.12
C ASP A 3 14.03 -4.74 2.20
N PRO A 4 12.96 -4.36 2.93
CA PRO A 4 12.55 -2.95 3.00
C PRO A 4 13.61 -2.03 3.62
N THR A 5 14.41 -2.55 4.56
CA THR A 5 15.46 -1.75 5.18
C THR A 5 16.54 -1.38 4.16
N GLY A 6 16.91 -2.34 3.30
CA GLY A 6 17.89 -2.07 2.24
C GLY A 6 17.38 -1.05 1.24
N LEU A 7 16.09 -1.13 0.88
CA LEU A 7 15.48 -0.17 -0.03
C LEU A 7 15.42 1.22 0.58
N ALA A 8 15.10 1.32 1.88
CA ALA A 8 15.05 2.60 2.57
C ALA A 8 16.44 3.24 2.62
N THR A 9 17.48 2.45 2.86
CA THR A 9 18.86 2.93 2.87
C THR A 9 19.26 3.46 1.49
N ALA A 10 18.92 2.73 0.43
CA ALA A 10 19.19 3.18 -0.94
C ALA A 10 18.47 4.47 -1.27
N ALA A 11 17.22 4.61 -0.79
CA ALA A 11 16.43 5.81 -1.03
C ALA A 11 17.03 7.05 -0.36
N SER A 12 17.85 6.87 0.69
CA SER A 12 18.52 7.96 1.39
C SER A 12 19.85 8.34 0.74
N GLY A 13 20.28 7.61 -0.29
CA GLY A 13 21.54 7.88 -0.98
C GLY A 13 21.51 9.15 -1.78
N GLN A 14 22.68 9.52 -2.32
CA GLN A 14 22.86 10.80 -3.00
C GLN A 14 22.48 10.79 -4.48
N ASP A 15 22.42 9.61 -5.13
CA ASP A 15 22.05 9.51 -6.54
C ASP A 15 20.52 9.46 -6.65
N PRO A 16 19.88 10.52 -7.20
CA PRO A 16 18.42 10.55 -7.31
C PRO A 16 17.83 9.40 -8.12
N ARG A 17 18.55 8.89 -9.11
CA ARG A 17 18.02 7.78 -9.92
C ARG A 17 17.92 6.51 -9.09
N VAL A 18 18.91 6.25 -8.28
CA VAL A 18 18.91 5.09 -7.38
C VAL A 18 17.84 5.28 -6.31
N GLY A 19 17.79 6.46 -5.70
CA GLY A 19 16.81 6.77 -4.68
C GLY A 19 15.37 6.69 -5.17
N LEU A 20 15.11 7.22 -6.37
CA LEU A 20 13.77 7.19 -6.93
C LEU A 20 13.31 5.78 -7.28
N ARG A 21 14.22 4.94 -7.78
CA ARG A 21 13.88 3.53 -8.07
C ARG A 21 13.62 2.77 -6.78
N ALA A 22 14.40 3.04 -5.74
CA ALA A 22 14.17 2.41 -4.44
C ALA A 22 12.82 2.85 -3.86
N ALA A 23 12.49 4.13 -3.97
CA ALA A 23 11.20 4.63 -3.51
C ALA A 23 10.03 3.98 -4.26
N LEU A 24 10.18 3.81 -5.58
CA LEU A 24 9.16 3.13 -6.39
C LEU A 24 8.97 1.69 -5.92
N ALA A 25 10.06 0.98 -5.66
CA ALA A 25 9.98 -0.40 -5.21
C ALA A 25 9.30 -0.50 -3.84
N LEU A 26 9.61 0.42 -2.94
CA LEU A 26 8.98 0.47 -1.62
C LEU A 26 7.48 0.77 -1.74
N ARG A 27 7.11 1.69 -2.62
CA ARG A 27 5.71 2.03 -2.83
C ARG A 27 4.92 0.85 -3.36
N ARG A 28 5.49 0.11 -4.33
CA ARG A 28 4.84 -1.08 -4.89
C ARG A 28 4.66 -2.16 -3.83
N LEU A 29 5.67 -2.35 -2.98
CA LEU A 29 5.59 -3.31 -1.90
C LEU A 29 4.51 -2.91 -0.91
N ALA A 30 4.46 -1.63 -0.52
CA ALA A 30 3.46 -1.13 0.40
C ALA A 30 2.05 -1.28 -0.18
N GLU A 31 1.87 -1.00 -1.47
CA GLU A 31 0.57 -1.15 -2.13
C GLU A 31 0.12 -2.60 -2.19
N SER A 32 1.03 -3.53 -2.45
CA SER A 32 0.71 -4.95 -2.45
C SER A 32 0.27 -5.41 -1.07
N LEU A 33 0.98 -4.97 -0.04
CA LEU A 33 0.64 -5.31 1.33
C LEU A 33 -0.69 -4.68 1.74
N GLU A 34 -0.91 -3.43 1.34
CA GLU A 34 -2.16 -2.74 1.63
C GLU A 34 -3.35 -3.48 1.00
N ALA A 35 -3.24 -3.88 -0.26
CA ALA A 35 -4.30 -4.62 -0.95
C ALA A 35 -4.62 -5.94 -0.24
N LEU A 36 -3.58 -6.63 0.20
CA LEU A 36 -3.74 -7.88 0.94
C LEU A 36 -4.48 -7.66 2.26
N GLN A 37 -4.11 -6.61 2.99
CA GLN A 37 -4.75 -6.31 4.27
C GLN A 37 -6.18 -5.81 4.10
N VAL A 38 -6.47 -5.05 3.04
CA VAL A 38 -7.83 -4.63 2.73
C VAL A 38 -8.71 -5.86 2.46
N ALA A 39 -8.22 -6.79 1.65
CA ALA A 39 -8.95 -8.03 1.37
C ALA A 39 -9.21 -8.82 2.65
N ASN A 40 -8.21 -8.90 3.52
CA ASN A 40 -8.34 -9.59 4.80
C ASN A 40 -9.38 -8.92 5.70
N ALA A 41 -9.35 -7.59 5.78
CA ALA A 41 -10.32 -6.85 6.58
C ALA A 41 -11.74 -7.08 6.08
N ARG A 42 -11.95 -7.09 4.76
CA ARG A 42 -13.26 -7.36 4.19
C ARG A 42 -13.75 -8.77 4.53
N LYS A 43 -12.86 -9.75 4.50
CA LYS A 43 -13.21 -11.12 4.89
C LYS A 43 -13.63 -11.20 6.36
N LEU A 44 -13.04 -10.35 7.20
CA LEU A 44 -13.39 -10.28 8.62
C LEU A 44 -14.64 -9.44 8.89
N GLY A 45 -15.25 -8.91 7.84
CA GLY A 45 -16.50 -8.17 7.96
C GLY A 45 -16.33 -6.68 8.21
N TRP A 46 -15.14 -6.14 8.03
CA TRP A 46 -14.90 -4.70 8.21
C TRP A 46 -15.65 -3.89 7.15
N SER A 47 -16.20 -2.77 7.57
CA SER A 47 -16.81 -1.82 6.64
C SER A 47 -15.72 -1.04 5.89
N TRP A 48 -16.10 -0.47 4.76
CA TRP A 48 -15.20 0.42 4.03
C TRP A 48 -14.79 1.63 4.88
N GLN A 49 -15.69 2.12 5.72
CA GLN A 49 -15.41 3.23 6.61
C GLN A 49 -14.31 2.87 7.61
N GLU A 50 -14.38 1.68 8.20
CA GLU A 50 -13.37 1.23 9.15
C GLU A 50 -12.00 1.09 8.48
N ILE A 51 -11.97 0.55 7.26
CA ILE A 51 -10.74 0.40 6.50
C ILE A 51 -10.15 1.79 6.17
N ALA A 52 -11.01 2.70 5.71
CA ALA A 52 -10.60 4.06 5.36
C ALA A 52 -10.00 4.79 6.56
N GLU A 53 -10.60 4.64 7.72
CA GLU A 53 -10.09 5.26 8.94
C GLU A 53 -8.70 4.73 9.29
N SER A 54 -8.48 3.43 9.15
CA SER A 54 -7.17 2.84 9.41
C SER A 54 -6.11 3.34 8.44
N LEU A 55 -6.49 3.59 7.19
CA LEU A 55 -5.58 4.08 6.15
C LEU A 55 -5.48 5.61 6.10
N GLU A 56 -6.27 6.30 6.92
CA GLU A 56 -6.32 7.76 6.96
C GLU A 56 -6.66 8.37 5.60
N VAL A 57 -7.62 7.75 4.92
CA VAL A 57 -8.12 8.24 3.63
C VAL A 57 -9.66 8.29 3.68
N SER A 58 -10.28 8.85 2.64
CA SER A 58 -11.74 8.89 2.58
C SER A 58 -12.31 7.51 2.23
N LYS A 59 -13.55 7.27 2.65
CA LYS A 59 -14.27 6.05 2.31
C LYS A 59 -14.37 5.88 0.79
N GLN A 60 -14.67 6.97 0.08
CA GLN A 60 -14.77 6.92 -1.36
C GLN A 60 -13.46 6.51 -2.02
N ALA A 61 -12.33 7.03 -1.52
CA ALA A 61 -11.04 6.72 -2.09
C ALA A 61 -10.70 5.23 -1.96
N VAL A 62 -10.90 4.65 -0.78
CA VAL A 62 -10.56 3.24 -0.57
C VAL A 62 -11.53 2.34 -1.31
N HIS A 63 -12.81 2.69 -1.32
CA HIS A 63 -13.82 1.91 -2.04
C HIS A 63 -13.53 1.91 -3.54
N LYS A 64 -13.26 3.08 -4.11
CA LYS A 64 -12.94 3.21 -5.52
C LYS A 64 -11.72 2.38 -5.89
N LYS A 65 -10.72 2.36 -5.02
CA LYS A 65 -9.46 1.67 -5.31
C LYS A 65 -9.58 0.15 -5.18
N TYR A 66 -10.35 -0.35 -4.22
CA TYR A 66 -10.31 -1.76 -3.85
C TYR A 66 -11.58 -2.57 -4.07
N ALA A 67 -12.72 -1.95 -4.24
CA ALA A 67 -13.98 -2.71 -4.39
C ALA A 67 -13.93 -3.71 -5.53
N HIS A 68 -13.36 -3.31 -6.66
CA HIS A 68 -13.32 -4.16 -7.86
C HIS A 68 -12.44 -5.41 -7.69
N LEU A 69 -11.51 -5.39 -6.74
CA LEU A 69 -10.62 -6.52 -6.52
C LEU A 69 -11.36 -7.75 -6.01
N ARG A 70 -12.57 -7.57 -5.50
CA ARG A 70 -13.39 -8.65 -4.97
C ARG A 70 -14.59 -8.94 -5.85
N GLY A 71 -14.67 -8.32 -7.00
CA GLY A 71 -15.81 -8.47 -7.89
C GLY A 71 -17.06 -7.77 -7.40
N GLU A 72 -16.88 -6.81 -6.54
CA GLU A 72 -17.97 -6.02 -5.95
C GLU A 72 -18.31 -4.83 -6.82
#